data_410dfbc28a3ec20311b97d575c58853c
#
_entry.id   410dfbc28a3ec20311b97d575c58853c
#
_cell.length_a   1.000
_cell.length_b   1.000
_cell.length_c   1.000
_cell.angle_alpha   90.00
_cell.angle_beta   90.00
_cell.angle_gamma   90.00
#
_symmetry.space_group_name_H-M   'P 1'
#
loop_
_entity.id
_entity.type
_entity.pdbx_description
1 polymer ?
#
loop_
_entity_poly.entity_id
_entity_poly.type
_entity_poly.pdbx_seq_one_letter_code
_entity_poly.pdbx_strand_id
1 'polypeptide(L)'
;DELKENNISLILNRVHRLPSKVDSPVDDPFTQAAKLQEAGILFCLSYAGDMEAMGARNLPFSAGTAVAHGLDYEKAISSITLNTAKILGVDKYCGSIEKGKDATFFISSGDALDMRTNNVEKAYIKGIAIDLNNHQKELFNKYKNR
;
A
#
# COMPACT_ATOMS: atom_id res chain seq x y z
N ASP A 1 24.47 7.68 3.37
CA ASP A 1 24.40 7.24 2.03
C ASP A 1 24.82 5.79 1.79
N GLU A 2 25.25 5.06 2.83
CA GLU A 2 25.60 3.63 2.75
C GLU A 2 24.51 2.76 2.13
N LEU A 3 23.24 3.04 2.41
CA LEU A 3 22.12 2.27 1.85
C LEU A 3 22.07 2.37 0.32
N LYS A 4 22.25 3.58 -0.20
CA LYS A 4 22.24 3.83 -1.64
C LYS A 4 23.47 3.27 -2.34
N GLU A 5 24.64 3.48 -1.76
CA GLU A 5 25.92 3.00 -2.29
C GLU A 5 25.97 1.47 -2.37
N ASN A 6 25.34 0.79 -1.42
CA ASN A 6 25.28 -0.67 -1.37
C ASN A 6 23.99 -1.26 -1.98
N ASN A 7 23.14 -0.46 -2.63
CA ASN A 7 21.86 -0.88 -3.20
C ASN A 7 20.96 -1.61 -2.17
N ILE A 8 20.97 -1.17 -0.90
CA ILE A 8 20.16 -1.77 0.15
C ILE A 8 18.75 -1.20 0.08
N SER A 9 17.78 -2.05 -0.20
CA SER A 9 16.36 -1.70 -0.19
C SER A 9 15.77 -1.82 1.21
N LEU A 10 14.74 -1.03 1.51
CA LEU A 10 14.11 -1.02 2.82
C LEU A 10 12.66 -1.48 2.78
N ILE A 11 12.25 -2.22 3.80
CA ILE A 11 10.84 -2.49 4.10
C ILE A 11 10.46 -1.58 5.26
N LEU A 12 9.67 -0.54 4.97
CA LEU A 12 9.22 0.41 5.96
C LEU A 12 7.97 -0.13 6.65
N ASN A 13 8.17 -0.55 7.89
CA ASN A 13 7.09 -1.12 8.67
C ASN A 13 6.37 -0.05 9.49
N ARG A 14 5.03 -0.08 9.45
CA ARG A 14 4.13 0.78 10.24
C ARG A 14 4.40 2.29 10.10
N VAL A 15 3.85 2.89 9.08
CA VAL A 15 3.80 4.36 8.95
C VAL A 15 3.07 4.97 10.16
N HIS A 16 1.95 4.37 10.58
CA HIS A 16 1.19 4.81 11.75
C HIS A 16 1.81 4.27 13.05
N ARG A 17 2.82 4.97 13.55
CA ARG A 17 3.47 4.69 14.83
C ARG A 17 3.86 5.98 15.53
N LEU A 18 4.16 5.90 16.81
CA LEU A 18 4.76 7.00 17.55
C LEU A 18 6.24 7.17 17.16
N PRO A 19 6.80 8.38 17.28
CA PRO A 19 8.23 8.60 17.13
C PRO A 19 9.04 7.72 18.06
N SER A 20 10.22 7.32 17.61
CA SER A 20 11.12 6.46 18.41
C SER A 20 11.89 7.22 19.51
N LYS A 21 11.97 8.56 19.40
CA LYS A 21 12.65 9.41 20.38
C LYS A 21 11.67 10.44 20.93
N VAL A 22 11.82 10.78 22.21
CA VAL A 22 10.95 11.73 22.93
C VAL A 22 10.95 13.12 22.28
N ASP A 23 12.08 13.55 21.76
CA ASP A 23 12.27 14.89 21.16
C ASP A 23 12.01 14.91 19.64
N SER A 24 11.59 13.80 19.03
CA SER A 24 11.25 13.77 17.61
C SER A 24 9.89 14.42 17.35
N PRO A 25 9.71 15.11 16.21
CA PRO A 25 8.40 15.56 15.77
C PRO A 25 7.38 14.40 15.76
N VAL A 26 6.14 14.70 16.13
CA VAL A 26 5.06 13.68 16.20
C VAL A 26 4.80 13.01 14.86
N ASP A 27 4.99 13.75 13.75
CA ASP A 27 4.80 13.31 12.39
C ASP A 27 6.04 12.68 11.75
N ASP A 28 7.17 12.58 12.47
CA ASP A 28 8.41 12.00 11.94
C ASP A 28 8.21 10.62 11.29
N PRO A 29 7.45 9.67 11.85
CA PRO A 29 7.20 8.39 11.20
C PRO A 29 6.45 8.51 9.87
N PHE A 30 5.60 9.51 9.71
CA PHE A 30 4.78 9.71 8.51
C PHE A 30 5.61 10.32 7.36
N THR A 31 6.65 11.10 7.67
CA THR A 31 7.53 11.74 6.69
C THR A 31 8.65 10.82 6.20
N GLN A 32 8.87 9.67 6.83
CA GLN A 32 10.00 8.78 6.51
C GLN A 32 9.99 8.30 5.05
N ALA A 33 8.81 7.98 4.51
CA ALA A 33 8.69 7.53 3.12
C ALA A 33 9.11 8.62 2.12
N ALA A 34 8.73 9.88 2.36
CA ALA A 34 9.15 11.02 1.55
C ALA A 34 10.66 11.23 1.62
N LYS A 35 11.26 11.16 2.81
CA LYS A 35 12.72 11.26 3.00
C LYS A 35 13.48 10.17 2.25
N LEU A 36 12.96 8.93 2.23
CA LEU A 36 13.57 7.82 1.47
C LEU A 36 13.48 8.04 -0.03
N GLN A 37 12.34 8.57 -0.52
CA GLN A 37 12.19 8.96 -1.92
C GLN A 37 13.22 10.03 -2.32
N GLU A 38 13.34 11.10 -1.53
CA GLU A 38 14.31 12.18 -1.78
C GLU A 38 15.75 11.67 -1.79
N ALA A 39 16.07 10.73 -0.90
CA ALA A 39 17.38 10.07 -0.88
C ALA A 39 17.60 9.11 -2.05
N GLY A 40 16.57 8.79 -2.84
CA GLY A 40 16.65 7.86 -3.95
C GLY A 40 16.85 6.41 -3.52
N ILE A 41 16.37 6.04 -2.33
CA ILE A 41 16.45 4.68 -1.78
C ILE A 41 15.21 3.91 -2.21
N LEU A 42 15.39 2.68 -2.72
CA LEU A 42 14.27 1.78 -3.01
C LEU A 42 13.65 1.30 -1.70
N PHE A 43 12.36 1.52 -1.55
CA PHE A 43 11.62 1.06 -0.38
C PHE A 43 10.22 0.55 -0.75
N CYS A 44 9.66 -0.26 0.13
CA CYS A 44 8.23 -0.60 0.12
C CYS A 44 7.63 -0.36 1.51
N LEU A 45 6.32 -0.16 1.52
CA LEU A 45 5.54 -0.10 2.76
C LEU A 45 5.07 -1.50 3.15
N SER A 46 5.06 -1.77 4.44
CA SER A 46 4.54 -3.00 5.01
C SER A 46 3.63 -2.70 6.18
N TYR A 47 2.75 -3.63 6.48
CA TYR A 47 1.94 -3.60 7.68
C TYR A 47 2.27 -4.85 8.49
N ALA A 48 3.08 -4.71 9.53
CA ALA A 48 3.46 -5.81 10.42
C ALA A 48 3.09 -5.52 11.87
N GLY A 49 2.82 -6.53 12.64
CA GLY A 49 2.42 -6.49 14.06
C GLY A 49 1.56 -7.69 14.42
N ASP A 50 1.07 -7.77 15.65
CA ASP A 50 0.37 -8.93 16.19
C ASP A 50 -0.95 -9.28 15.47
N MET A 51 -1.43 -8.39 14.57
CA MET A 51 -2.66 -8.54 13.80
C MET A 51 -2.43 -8.25 12.30
N GLU A 52 -1.31 -8.70 11.75
CA GLU A 52 -0.88 -8.38 10.37
C GLU A 52 -1.94 -8.73 9.32
N ALA A 53 -2.53 -9.90 9.43
CA ALA A 53 -3.54 -10.34 8.46
C ALA A 53 -4.78 -9.43 8.45
N MET A 54 -5.20 -8.92 9.60
CA MET A 54 -6.31 -7.97 9.71
C MET A 54 -5.90 -6.55 9.31
N GLY A 55 -4.66 -6.17 9.58
CA GLY A 55 -4.10 -4.86 9.27
C GLY A 55 -3.74 -4.67 7.81
N ALA A 56 -3.45 -5.74 7.07
CA ALA A 56 -3.00 -5.69 5.68
C ALA A 56 -3.96 -4.93 4.75
N ARG A 57 -5.26 -4.99 5.01
CA ARG A 57 -6.30 -4.20 4.28
C ARG A 57 -6.09 -2.68 4.38
N ASN A 58 -5.36 -2.20 5.38
CA ASN A 58 -5.08 -0.78 5.60
C ASN A 58 -3.79 -0.31 4.91
N LEU A 59 -3.08 -1.19 4.21
CA LEU A 59 -1.82 -0.86 3.54
C LEU A 59 -1.98 0.29 2.52
N PRO A 60 -3.03 0.36 1.68
CA PRO A 60 -3.26 1.51 0.80
C PRO A 60 -3.41 2.83 1.57
N PHE A 61 -4.06 2.82 2.72
CA PHE A 61 -4.28 4.01 3.54
C PHE A 61 -3.00 4.46 4.27
N SER A 62 -2.10 3.54 4.56
CA SER A 62 -0.74 3.88 5.03
C SER A 62 0.05 4.60 3.94
N ALA A 63 -0.09 4.18 2.68
CA ALA A 63 0.49 4.88 1.54
C ALA A 63 -0.14 6.27 1.36
N GLY A 64 -1.48 6.39 1.48
CA GLY A 64 -2.18 7.68 1.46
C GLY A 64 -1.72 8.64 2.57
N THR A 65 -1.46 8.13 3.78
CA THR A 65 -0.86 8.94 4.86
C THR A 65 0.51 9.45 4.47
N ALA A 66 1.35 8.62 3.87
CA ALA A 66 2.67 9.05 3.41
C ALA A 66 2.58 10.15 2.31
N VAL A 67 1.57 10.08 1.42
CA VAL A 67 1.28 11.15 0.44
C VAL A 67 0.93 12.46 1.15
N ALA A 68 0.07 12.42 2.17
CA ALA A 68 -0.30 13.59 2.96
C ALA A 68 0.92 14.23 3.67
N HIS A 69 1.99 13.48 3.84
CA HIS A 69 3.25 13.92 4.47
C HIS A 69 4.44 14.02 3.48
N GLY A 70 4.14 14.28 2.20
CA GLY A 70 5.13 14.68 1.20
C GLY A 70 5.64 13.59 0.24
N LEU A 71 5.16 12.34 0.36
CA LEU A 71 5.47 11.32 -0.63
C LEU A 71 4.70 11.60 -1.93
N ASP A 72 5.36 11.51 -3.08
CA ASP A 72 4.70 11.57 -4.38
C ASP A 72 3.63 10.46 -4.53
N TYR A 73 2.48 10.80 -5.14
CA TYR A 73 1.34 9.88 -5.23
C TYR A 73 1.67 8.58 -5.98
N GLU A 74 2.33 8.68 -7.13
CA GLU A 74 2.72 7.53 -7.94
C GLU A 74 3.81 6.69 -7.23
N LYS A 75 4.67 7.33 -6.46
CA LYS A 75 5.66 6.63 -5.62
C LYS A 75 4.99 5.91 -4.45
N ALA A 76 3.93 6.47 -3.90
CA ALA A 76 3.15 5.81 -2.86
C ALA A 76 2.49 4.53 -3.40
N ILE A 77 1.84 4.59 -4.57
CA ILE A 77 1.31 3.40 -5.25
C ILE A 77 2.43 2.39 -5.52
N SER A 78 3.55 2.85 -6.09
CA SER A 78 4.70 1.99 -6.38
C SER A 78 5.23 1.30 -5.14
N SER A 79 5.23 1.97 -3.99
CA SER A 79 5.76 1.44 -2.73
C SER A 79 4.96 0.25 -2.18
N ILE A 80 3.70 0.11 -2.56
CA ILE A 80 2.82 -1.01 -2.16
C ILE A 80 2.55 -1.99 -3.31
N THR A 81 3.16 -1.78 -4.47
CA THR A 81 2.98 -2.62 -5.67
C THR A 81 4.33 -2.98 -6.29
N LEU A 82 4.82 -2.19 -7.25
CA LEU A 82 6.03 -2.51 -8.04
C LEU A 82 7.30 -2.57 -7.19
N ASN A 83 7.48 -1.64 -6.25
CA ASN A 83 8.67 -1.65 -5.39
C ASN A 83 8.69 -2.89 -4.50
N THR A 84 7.52 -3.26 -3.94
CA THR A 84 7.37 -4.50 -3.18
C THR A 84 7.76 -5.71 -4.05
N ALA A 85 7.24 -5.77 -5.28
CA ALA A 85 7.55 -6.85 -6.21
C ALA A 85 9.06 -6.92 -6.54
N LYS A 86 9.73 -5.78 -6.74
CA LYS A 86 11.18 -5.69 -6.97
C LYS A 86 11.98 -6.18 -5.77
N ILE A 87 11.62 -5.73 -4.56
CA ILE A 87 12.30 -6.13 -3.32
C ILE A 87 12.18 -7.64 -3.08
N LEU A 88 11.03 -8.22 -3.42
CA LEU A 88 10.76 -9.66 -3.31
C LEU A 88 11.27 -10.48 -4.51
N GLY A 89 11.78 -9.85 -5.57
CA GLY A 89 12.29 -10.52 -6.78
C GLY A 89 11.18 -11.15 -7.65
N VAL A 90 9.94 -10.67 -7.56
CA VAL A 90 8.78 -11.18 -8.31
C VAL A 90 8.22 -10.18 -9.34
N ASP A 91 8.92 -9.08 -9.57
CA ASP A 91 8.51 -7.99 -10.47
C ASP A 91 8.40 -8.40 -11.94
N LYS A 92 8.96 -9.53 -12.32
CA LYS A 92 8.75 -10.15 -13.65
C LYS A 92 7.31 -10.65 -13.84
N TYR A 93 6.62 -10.96 -12.75
CA TYR A 93 5.29 -11.57 -12.79
C TYR A 93 4.19 -10.61 -12.37
N CYS A 94 4.46 -9.67 -11.47
CA CYS A 94 3.43 -8.79 -10.89
C CYS A 94 4.00 -7.45 -10.46
N GLY A 95 3.15 -6.59 -9.87
CA GLY A 95 3.53 -5.29 -9.30
C GLY A 95 3.28 -4.10 -10.23
N SER A 96 3.06 -4.34 -11.53
CA SER A 96 2.66 -3.30 -12.50
C SER A 96 1.76 -3.89 -13.57
N ILE A 97 1.01 -3.02 -14.25
CA ILE A 97 0.14 -3.40 -15.38
C ILE A 97 0.96 -3.28 -16.66
N GLU A 98 1.53 -4.39 -17.07
CA GLU A 98 2.41 -4.48 -18.25
C GLU A 98 2.12 -5.78 -19.03
N LYS A 99 2.34 -5.72 -20.37
CA LYS A 99 2.20 -6.91 -21.22
C LYS A 99 3.18 -8.00 -20.78
N GLY A 100 2.66 -9.19 -20.52
CA GLY A 100 3.45 -10.35 -20.10
C GLY A 100 3.46 -10.60 -18.60
N LYS A 101 2.90 -9.68 -17.80
CA LYS A 101 2.68 -9.89 -16.35
C LYS A 101 1.29 -10.45 -16.06
N ASP A 102 1.16 -11.03 -14.88
CA ASP A 102 -0.13 -11.50 -14.37
C ASP A 102 -1.13 -10.35 -14.27
N ALA A 103 -2.32 -10.54 -14.82
CA ALA A 103 -3.41 -9.57 -14.73
C ALA A 103 -4.04 -9.61 -13.33
N THR A 104 -3.28 -9.14 -12.33
CA THR A 104 -3.70 -9.04 -10.91
C THR A 104 -3.82 -7.57 -10.56
N PHE A 105 -5.06 -7.06 -10.52
CA PHE A 105 -5.36 -5.66 -10.26
C PHE A 105 -6.82 -5.48 -9.81
N PHE A 106 -7.16 -4.31 -9.32
CA PHE A 106 -8.53 -3.91 -9.04
C PHE A 106 -8.85 -2.56 -9.69
N ILE A 107 -10.14 -2.27 -9.81
CA ILE A 107 -10.68 -1.02 -10.32
C ILE A 107 -11.48 -0.38 -9.17
N SER A 108 -11.14 0.85 -8.83
CA SER A 108 -11.85 1.66 -7.85
C SER A 108 -12.46 2.88 -8.54
N SER A 109 -13.69 3.26 -8.19
CA SER A 109 -14.34 4.48 -8.68
C SER A 109 -13.88 5.74 -7.93
N GLY A 110 -13.13 5.58 -6.83
CA GLY A 110 -12.51 6.65 -6.07
C GLY A 110 -11.04 6.39 -5.83
N ASP A 111 -10.41 7.30 -5.08
CA ASP A 111 -9.00 7.18 -4.74
C ASP A 111 -8.76 5.94 -3.85
N ALA A 112 -7.96 5.02 -4.35
CA ALA A 112 -7.64 3.78 -3.65
C ALA A 112 -6.81 4.00 -2.38
N LEU A 113 -6.10 5.12 -2.26
CA LEU A 113 -5.29 5.48 -1.09
C LEU A 113 -6.08 6.25 -0.01
N ASP A 114 -7.28 6.74 -0.32
CA ASP A 114 -8.14 7.43 0.64
C ASP A 114 -9.26 6.50 1.14
N MET A 115 -9.26 6.18 2.44
CA MET A 115 -10.27 5.30 3.05
C MET A 115 -11.71 5.79 2.90
N ARG A 116 -11.93 7.09 2.66
CA ARG A 116 -13.27 7.68 2.49
C ARG A 116 -13.83 7.46 1.09
N THR A 117 -12.96 7.35 0.10
CA THR A 117 -13.32 7.28 -1.32
C THR A 117 -12.93 5.96 -1.98
N ASN A 118 -12.12 5.13 -1.33
CA ASN A 118 -11.79 3.80 -1.83
C ASN A 118 -13.06 2.96 -1.98
N ASN A 119 -13.40 2.69 -3.23
CA ASN A 119 -14.58 1.89 -3.59
C ASN A 119 -14.22 0.92 -4.70
N VAL A 120 -13.78 -0.28 -4.33
CA VAL A 120 -13.40 -1.32 -5.29
C VAL A 120 -14.65 -1.88 -5.97
N GLU A 121 -14.74 -1.71 -7.29
CA GLU A 121 -15.86 -2.16 -8.11
C GLU A 121 -15.57 -3.53 -8.76
N LYS A 122 -14.33 -3.77 -9.16
CA LYS A 122 -13.89 -5.01 -9.79
C LYS A 122 -12.49 -5.38 -9.33
N ALA A 123 -12.22 -6.66 -9.21
CA ALA A 123 -10.89 -7.17 -8.94
C ALA A 123 -10.61 -8.43 -9.76
N TYR A 124 -9.34 -8.60 -10.11
CA TYR A 124 -8.86 -9.73 -10.90
C TYR A 124 -7.59 -10.29 -10.27
N ILE A 125 -7.48 -11.61 -10.23
CA ILE A 125 -6.25 -12.33 -9.87
C ILE A 125 -5.89 -13.24 -11.04
N LYS A 126 -4.73 -12.99 -11.66
CA LYS A 126 -4.28 -13.71 -12.87
C LYS A 126 -5.32 -13.75 -13.99
N GLY A 127 -6.03 -12.64 -14.18
CA GLY A 127 -7.09 -12.51 -15.18
C GLY A 127 -8.45 -13.10 -14.80
N ILE A 128 -8.56 -13.78 -13.66
CA ILE A 128 -9.81 -14.34 -13.16
C ILE A 128 -10.53 -13.28 -12.32
N ALA A 129 -11.78 -12.96 -12.68
CA ALA A 129 -12.60 -12.03 -11.91
C ALA A 129 -12.90 -12.60 -10.51
N ILE A 130 -12.75 -11.74 -9.50
CA ILE A 130 -13.00 -12.08 -8.09
C ILE A 130 -14.40 -11.60 -7.71
N ASP A 131 -15.17 -12.46 -7.04
CA ASP A 131 -16.41 -12.06 -6.37
C ASP A 131 -16.06 -11.18 -5.17
N LEU A 132 -16.53 -9.93 -5.20
CA LEU A 132 -16.36 -8.95 -4.12
C LEU A 132 -17.51 -8.98 -3.11
N ASN A 133 -18.42 -9.95 -3.22
CA ASN A 133 -19.47 -10.14 -2.24
C ASN A 133 -18.91 -10.68 -0.91
N ASN A 134 -19.61 -10.36 0.17
CA ASN A 134 -19.27 -10.85 1.50
C ASN A 134 -20.53 -10.92 2.38
N HIS A 135 -20.42 -11.62 3.49
CA HIS A 135 -21.55 -11.83 4.41
C HIS A 135 -22.18 -10.51 4.90
N GLN A 136 -21.40 -9.48 5.13
CA GLN A 136 -21.91 -8.17 5.56
C GLN A 136 -22.76 -7.50 4.46
N LYS A 137 -22.33 -7.57 3.21
CA LYS A 137 -23.11 -7.08 2.05
C LYS A 137 -24.41 -7.87 1.87
N GLU A 138 -24.35 -9.18 2.06
CA GLU A 138 -25.56 -10.05 2.00
C GLU A 138 -26.57 -9.66 3.07
N LEU A 139 -26.14 -9.51 4.31
CA LEU A 139 -26.99 -9.06 5.42
C LEU A 139 -27.54 -7.65 5.16
N PHE A 140 -26.70 -6.71 4.73
CA PHE A 140 -27.15 -5.37 4.39
C PHE A 140 -28.22 -5.42 3.30
N ASN A 141 -28.01 -6.12 2.20
CA ASN A 141 -28.98 -6.25 1.11
C ASN A 141 -30.28 -6.92 1.56
N LYS A 142 -30.18 -7.91 2.45
CA LYS A 142 -31.37 -8.58 3.03
C LYS A 142 -32.24 -7.67 3.90
N TYR A 143 -31.63 -6.73 4.62
CA TYR A 143 -32.32 -5.95 5.63
C TYR A 143 -32.51 -4.46 5.33
N LYS A 144 -31.86 -3.93 4.27
CA LYS A 144 -31.89 -2.49 3.92
C LYS A 144 -33.28 -1.90 3.64
N ASN A 145 -34.27 -2.73 3.34
CA ASN A 145 -35.64 -2.34 3.01
C ASN A 145 -36.65 -2.72 4.10
N ARG A 146 -36.22 -2.95 5.33
CA ARG A 146 -37.08 -3.22 6.48
C ARG A 146 -37.42 -1.97 7.26
#